data_5963fba04ea24c59650375433ee00288
#
_entry.id   5963fba04ea24c59650375433ee00288
#
_cell.length_a   1.000
_cell.length_b   1.000
_cell.length_c   1.000
_cell.angle_alpha   90.00
_cell.angle_beta   90.00
_cell.angle_gamma   90.00
#
_symmetry.space_group_name_H-M   'P 1'
#
loop_
_entity.id
_entity.type
_entity.pdbx_description
1 polymer ?
#
loop_
_entity_poly.entity_id
_entity_poly.type
_entity_poly.pdbx_seq_one_letter_code
_entity_poly.pdbx_strand_id
1 'polypeptide(L)'
;MAFEIPDFVPPEFVSDSNPEDIQERMMTSLPADIDDMPGGFPYDFTMPTALEKSELIQFHLVRTIMLMFPMWSWGEWLDLHGKQKGVVRKEANPASGYVTIEGIPQTRIAAGFIVCTPATDVGSSIEYRLDDEVTIPAEGKVTVSVTALYGGIGSNTKAGTVNLMSKPIEGITKLYNEDDITGGTNEEEDKALLERIMEKYESEGASFI
;
A
#
# COMPACT_ATOMS: atom_id res chain seq x y z
N MET A 1 -20.23 2.77 -15.70
CA MET A 1 -19.77 1.49 -16.28
C MET A 1 -18.52 1.09 -15.51
N ALA A 2 -18.36 -0.19 -15.14
CA ALA A 2 -17.09 -0.61 -14.57
C ALA A 2 -16.03 -0.48 -15.66
N PHE A 3 -14.92 0.19 -15.35
CA PHE A 3 -13.77 0.30 -16.26
C PHE A 3 -13.11 -1.08 -16.38
N GLU A 4 -13.07 -1.62 -17.60
CA GLU A 4 -12.42 -2.89 -17.91
C GLU A 4 -10.98 -2.61 -18.36
N ILE A 5 -10.02 -3.17 -17.63
CA ILE A 5 -8.61 -3.03 -17.97
C ILE A 5 -8.34 -3.95 -19.17
N PRO A 6 -7.92 -3.43 -20.34
CA PRO A 6 -7.58 -4.28 -21.48
C PRO A 6 -6.32 -5.09 -21.19
N ASP A 7 -6.26 -6.30 -21.75
CA ASP A 7 -5.07 -7.12 -21.67
C ASP A 7 -3.88 -6.39 -22.30
N PHE A 8 -2.72 -6.49 -21.65
CA PHE A 8 -1.50 -5.96 -22.23
C PHE A 8 -1.01 -6.86 -23.36
N VAL A 9 -0.89 -6.29 -24.56
CA VAL A 9 -0.31 -6.96 -25.72
C VAL A 9 1.13 -6.50 -25.86
N PRO A 10 2.13 -7.38 -25.66
CA PRO A 10 3.53 -7.02 -25.81
C PRO A 10 3.83 -6.54 -27.24
N PRO A 11 4.70 -5.54 -27.40
CA PRO A 11 5.15 -5.13 -28.74
C PRO A 11 5.82 -6.28 -29.52
N GLU A 12 5.75 -6.24 -30.85
CA GLU A 12 6.26 -7.29 -31.75
C GLU A 12 7.76 -7.60 -31.52
N PHE A 13 8.58 -6.61 -31.14
CA PHE A 13 10.00 -6.81 -30.86
C PHE A 13 10.29 -7.74 -29.67
N VAL A 14 9.29 -8.04 -28.83
CA VAL A 14 9.43 -8.97 -27.69
C VAL A 14 9.42 -10.41 -28.17
N SER A 15 8.67 -10.74 -29.21
CA SER A 15 8.53 -12.12 -29.73
C SER A 15 9.85 -12.74 -30.17
N ASP A 16 10.75 -11.92 -30.74
CA ASP A 16 12.05 -12.36 -31.28
C ASP A 16 13.21 -12.05 -30.32
N SER A 17 12.93 -11.98 -29.03
CA SER A 17 13.92 -11.58 -28.01
C SER A 17 14.22 -12.67 -26.99
N ASN A 18 13.91 -13.93 -27.28
CA ASN A 18 14.41 -15.03 -26.46
C ASN A 18 15.93 -15.21 -26.65
N PRO A 19 16.64 -15.85 -25.72
CA PRO A 19 18.10 -15.96 -25.77
C PRO A 19 18.61 -16.60 -27.02
N GLU A 20 17.92 -17.62 -27.51
CA GLU A 20 18.30 -18.40 -28.71
C GLU A 20 18.20 -17.54 -29.98
N ASP A 21 17.12 -16.77 -30.17
CA ASP A 21 16.95 -15.87 -31.31
C ASP A 21 17.99 -14.74 -31.31
N ILE A 22 18.32 -14.21 -30.13
CA ILE A 22 19.36 -13.20 -29.98
C ILE A 22 20.72 -13.81 -30.34
N GLN A 23 21.01 -15.01 -29.82
CA GLN A 23 22.25 -15.74 -30.11
C GLN A 23 22.39 -16.02 -31.58
N GLU A 24 21.35 -16.51 -32.26
CA GLU A 24 21.34 -16.77 -33.71
C GLU A 24 21.67 -15.51 -34.52
N ARG A 25 21.06 -14.37 -34.18
CA ARG A 25 21.37 -13.07 -34.80
C ARG A 25 22.82 -12.64 -34.57
N MET A 26 23.39 -12.93 -33.41
CA MET A 26 24.78 -12.62 -33.12
C MET A 26 25.72 -13.50 -33.93
N MET A 27 25.43 -14.80 -34.06
CA MET A 27 26.22 -15.73 -34.88
C MET A 27 26.16 -15.37 -36.35
N THR A 28 24.96 -15.10 -36.89
CA THR A 28 24.77 -14.68 -38.28
C THR A 28 25.54 -13.42 -38.68
N SER A 29 25.90 -12.58 -37.70
CA SER A 29 26.68 -11.35 -37.93
C SER A 29 28.20 -11.57 -37.96
N LEU A 30 28.66 -12.77 -37.65
CA LEU A 30 30.10 -13.12 -37.70
C LEU A 30 30.61 -13.26 -39.16
N PRO A 31 31.92 -12.97 -39.41
CA PRO A 31 32.56 -13.31 -40.67
C PRO A 31 32.49 -14.83 -40.95
N ALA A 32 32.37 -15.20 -42.21
CA ALA A 32 32.18 -16.58 -42.64
C ALA A 32 33.38 -17.55 -42.36
N ASP A 33 34.50 -17.01 -41.95
CA ASP A 33 35.69 -17.76 -41.57
C ASP A 33 35.82 -18.02 -40.06
N ILE A 34 34.82 -17.56 -39.30
CA ILE A 34 34.76 -17.76 -37.85
C ILE A 34 33.82 -18.94 -37.55
N ASP A 35 34.22 -19.80 -36.63
CA ASP A 35 33.39 -20.90 -36.12
C ASP A 35 32.22 -20.38 -35.28
N ASP A 36 30.99 -20.57 -35.77
CA ASP A 36 29.74 -20.14 -35.15
C ASP A 36 29.00 -21.27 -34.42
N MET A 37 29.58 -22.45 -34.34
CA MET A 37 28.93 -23.65 -33.79
C MET A 37 28.86 -23.62 -32.26
N PRO A 38 27.83 -24.25 -31.66
CA PRO A 38 27.76 -24.46 -30.22
C PRO A 38 29.00 -25.19 -29.69
N GLY A 39 29.62 -24.63 -28.63
CA GLY A 39 30.89 -25.08 -28.05
C GLY A 39 32.13 -24.39 -28.67
N GLY A 40 31.97 -23.60 -29.73
CA GLY A 40 32.98 -22.68 -30.23
C GLY A 40 33.12 -21.45 -29.36
N PHE A 41 34.33 -20.86 -29.31
CA PHE A 41 34.58 -19.70 -28.49
C PHE A 41 33.62 -18.51 -28.72
N PRO A 42 33.29 -18.12 -29.95
CA PRO A 42 32.35 -17.03 -30.20
C PRO A 42 30.95 -17.32 -29.65
N TYR A 43 30.46 -18.56 -29.84
CA TYR A 43 29.15 -19.00 -29.38
C TYR A 43 29.06 -18.93 -27.82
N ASP A 44 29.98 -19.58 -27.12
CA ASP A 44 29.99 -19.67 -25.69
C ASP A 44 30.27 -18.30 -25.00
N PHE A 45 31.06 -17.45 -25.64
CA PHE A 45 31.40 -16.13 -25.16
C PHE A 45 30.24 -15.12 -25.28
N THR A 46 29.39 -15.24 -26.29
CA THR A 46 28.28 -14.33 -26.56
C THR A 46 26.97 -14.76 -25.88
N MET A 47 26.82 -16.05 -25.52
CA MET A 47 25.62 -16.57 -24.88
C MET A 47 25.22 -15.84 -23.59
N PRO A 48 26.13 -15.50 -22.65
CA PRO A 48 25.78 -14.67 -21.50
C PRO A 48 25.20 -13.31 -21.89
N THR A 49 25.71 -12.68 -22.94
CA THR A 49 25.19 -11.41 -23.44
C THR A 49 23.77 -11.55 -24.03
N ALA A 50 23.49 -12.68 -24.72
CA ALA A 50 22.18 -12.97 -25.25
C ALA A 50 21.15 -13.17 -24.13
N LEU A 51 21.53 -13.84 -23.05
CA LEU A 51 20.69 -14.02 -21.85
C LEU A 51 20.36 -12.68 -21.20
N GLU A 52 21.34 -11.86 -20.88
CA GLU A 52 21.17 -10.55 -20.25
C GLU A 52 20.31 -9.62 -21.13
N LYS A 53 20.54 -9.65 -22.46
CA LYS A 53 19.77 -8.86 -23.42
C LYS A 53 18.31 -9.32 -23.51
N SER A 54 18.08 -10.63 -23.48
CA SER A 54 16.75 -11.21 -23.44
C SER A 54 16.00 -10.76 -22.18
N GLU A 55 16.62 -10.86 -21.01
CA GLU A 55 16.06 -10.40 -19.75
C GLU A 55 15.71 -8.90 -19.79
N LEU A 56 16.62 -8.08 -20.30
CA LEU A 56 16.39 -6.65 -20.46
C LEU A 56 15.14 -6.38 -21.33
N ILE A 57 14.97 -7.08 -22.44
CA ILE A 57 13.86 -6.85 -23.36
C ILE A 57 12.55 -7.41 -22.80
N GLN A 58 12.54 -8.69 -22.39
CA GLN A 58 11.32 -9.39 -22.01
C GLN A 58 10.74 -8.91 -20.67
N PHE A 59 11.58 -8.49 -19.75
CA PHE A 59 11.13 -8.04 -18.43
C PHE A 59 11.22 -6.53 -18.25
N HIS A 60 12.39 -5.95 -18.42
CA HIS A 60 12.59 -4.54 -18.07
C HIS A 60 11.95 -3.58 -19.06
N LEU A 61 12.08 -3.81 -20.38
CA LEU A 61 11.44 -2.94 -21.38
C LEU A 61 9.92 -3.11 -21.39
N VAL A 62 9.42 -4.35 -21.32
CA VAL A 62 7.97 -4.62 -21.24
C VAL A 62 7.38 -3.94 -20.02
N ARG A 63 7.99 -4.12 -18.85
CA ARG A 63 7.56 -3.46 -17.61
C ARG A 63 7.58 -1.94 -17.72
N THR A 64 8.62 -1.38 -18.34
CA THR A 64 8.71 0.07 -18.56
C THR A 64 7.55 0.57 -19.42
N ILE A 65 7.20 -0.14 -20.49
CA ILE A 65 6.07 0.21 -21.34
C ILE A 65 4.76 0.13 -20.57
N MET A 66 4.55 -0.91 -19.78
CA MET A 66 3.36 -1.02 -18.93
C MET A 66 3.23 0.17 -17.97
N LEU A 67 4.31 0.57 -17.33
CA LEU A 67 4.34 1.70 -16.40
C LEU A 67 4.10 3.07 -17.06
N MET A 68 4.22 3.19 -18.38
CA MET A 68 3.90 4.43 -19.12
C MET A 68 2.40 4.70 -19.19
N PHE A 69 1.55 3.70 -18.94
CA PHE A 69 0.09 3.82 -19.04
C PHE A 69 -0.57 3.56 -17.69
N PRO A 70 -1.50 4.41 -17.24
CA PRO A 70 -2.16 4.25 -15.95
C PRO A 70 -2.82 2.87 -15.79
N MET A 71 -3.44 2.37 -16.86
CA MET A 71 -4.22 1.11 -16.84
C MET A 71 -3.39 -0.13 -16.53
N TRP A 72 -2.07 -0.09 -16.74
CA TRP A 72 -1.15 -1.18 -16.46
C TRP A 72 -0.11 -0.82 -15.39
N SER A 73 -0.21 0.36 -14.81
CA SER A 73 0.62 0.81 -13.70
C SER A 73 0.09 0.31 -12.36
N TRP A 74 0.93 0.27 -11.35
CA TRP A 74 0.60 -0.16 -9.99
C TRP A 74 1.42 0.62 -8.95
N GLY A 75 0.94 0.61 -7.71
CA GLY A 75 1.63 1.19 -6.55
C GLY A 75 2.03 2.66 -6.79
N GLU A 76 3.25 3.00 -6.41
CA GLU A 76 3.78 4.37 -6.50
C GLU A 76 3.79 4.94 -7.93
N TRP A 77 3.92 4.07 -8.95
CA TRP A 77 3.86 4.50 -10.35
C TRP A 77 2.46 4.94 -10.75
N LEU A 78 1.44 4.22 -10.27
CA LEU A 78 0.05 4.63 -10.47
C LEU A 78 -0.24 5.94 -9.73
N ASP A 79 0.32 6.13 -8.54
CA ASP A 79 0.22 7.38 -7.79
C ASP A 79 0.81 8.58 -8.56
N LEU A 80 1.91 8.37 -9.30
CA LEU A 80 2.48 9.41 -10.15
C LEU A 80 1.53 9.81 -11.28
N HIS A 81 0.87 8.83 -11.93
CA HIS A 81 -0.17 9.11 -12.93
C HIS A 81 -1.36 9.87 -12.31
N GLY A 82 -1.80 9.47 -11.11
CA GLY A 82 -2.83 10.18 -10.37
C GLY A 82 -2.46 11.62 -10.10
N LYS A 83 -1.25 11.87 -9.60
CA LYS A 83 -0.75 13.22 -9.33
C LYS A 83 -0.73 14.11 -10.57
N GLN A 84 -0.39 13.59 -11.74
CA GLN A 84 -0.44 14.33 -13.02
C GLN A 84 -1.85 14.82 -13.36
N LYS A 85 -2.88 14.12 -12.88
CA LYS A 85 -4.31 14.45 -13.07
C LYS A 85 -4.95 15.12 -11.84
N GLY A 86 -4.16 15.41 -10.81
CA GLY A 86 -4.67 15.98 -9.57
C GLY A 86 -5.51 14.99 -8.75
N VAL A 87 -5.34 13.69 -8.98
CA VAL A 87 -5.96 12.60 -8.23
C VAL A 87 -4.93 12.01 -7.28
N VAL A 88 -5.20 12.06 -5.98
CA VAL A 88 -4.31 11.50 -4.94
C VAL A 88 -4.97 10.28 -4.32
N ARG A 89 -4.19 9.24 -4.06
CA ARG A 89 -4.64 8.05 -3.34
C ARG A 89 -5.20 8.45 -1.98
N LYS A 90 -6.33 7.86 -1.60
CA LYS A 90 -6.91 8.05 -0.27
C LYS A 90 -6.10 7.25 0.73
N GLU A 91 -5.55 7.93 1.72
CA GLU A 91 -4.79 7.30 2.80
C GLU A 91 -5.68 6.45 3.70
N ALA A 92 -5.08 5.52 4.42
CA ALA A 92 -5.76 4.78 5.47
C ALA A 92 -6.22 5.73 6.58
N ASN A 93 -7.49 5.65 6.98
CA ASN A 93 -7.99 6.41 8.12
C ASN A 93 -7.88 5.60 9.42
N PRO A 94 -7.46 6.22 10.52
CA PRO A 94 -7.51 5.59 11.84
C PRO A 94 -8.96 5.53 12.35
N ALA A 95 -9.27 4.48 13.13
CA ALA A 95 -10.51 4.41 13.87
C ALA A 95 -10.53 5.41 15.02
N SER A 96 -11.70 5.94 15.33
CA SER A 96 -11.92 6.86 16.45
C SER A 96 -13.15 6.45 17.26
N GLY A 97 -13.18 6.85 18.51
CA GLY A 97 -14.28 6.55 19.43
C GLY A 97 -14.02 7.11 20.82
N TYR A 98 -14.57 6.46 21.81
CA TYR A 98 -14.48 6.92 23.18
C TYR A 98 -14.04 5.79 24.11
N VAL A 99 -13.26 6.14 25.11
CA VAL A 99 -12.94 5.28 26.24
C VAL A 99 -13.42 5.91 27.54
N THR A 100 -13.88 5.08 28.45
CA THR A 100 -14.30 5.46 29.78
C THR A 100 -13.22 5.03 30.77
N ILE A 101 -12.81 5.97 31.59
CA ILE A 101 -11.79 5.81 32.64
C ILE A 101 -12.42 6.05 34.00
N GLU A 102 -12.27 5.07 34.87
CA GLU A 102 -12.71 5.14 36.27
C GLU A 102 -11.50 5.18 37.19
N GLY A 103 -11.57 6.01 38.22
CA GLY A 103 -10.45 6.13 39.14
C GLY A 103 -10.66 7.20 40.24
N ILE A 104 -9.56 7.55 40.90
CA ILE A 104 -9.56 8.52 41.99
C ILE A 104 -9.82 9.94 41.44
N PRO A 105 -10.76 10.72 41.98
CA PRO A 105 -10.98 12.11 41.59
C PRO A 105 -9.69 12.94 41.60
N GLN A 106 -9.60 13.90 40.68
CA GLN A 106 -8.42 14.77 40.46
C GLN A 106 -7.21 14.06 39.83
N THR A 107 -7.29 12.76 39.47
CA THR A 107 -6.25 12.09 38.67
C THR A 107 -6.24 12.70 37.27
N ARG A 108 -5.08 13.18 36.82
CA ARG A 108 -4.88 13.85 35.52
C ARG A 108 -4.23 12.90 34.54
N ILE A 109 -4.78 12.84 33.34
CA ILE A 109 -4.28 12.03 32.23
C ILE A 109 -3.99 12.96 31.07
N ALA A 110 -2.76 12.96 30.60
CA ALA A 110 -2.33 13.87 29.55
C ALA A 110 -2.90 13.46 28.17
N ALA A 111 -3.13 14.43 27.30
CA ALA A 111 -3.36 14.17 25.89
C ALA A 111 -2.21 13.36 25.28
N GLY A 112 -2.52 12.48 24.33
CA GLY A 112 -1.53 11.59 23.74
C GLY A 112 -1.21 10.35 24.56
N PHE A 113 -1.83 10.15 25.74
CA PHE A 113 -1.67 8.91 26.50
C PHE A 113 -2.21 7.71 25.72
N ILE A 114 -1.48 6.58 25.76
CA ILE A 114 -1.80 5.40 24.99
C ILE A 114 -2.58 4.39 25.81
N VAL A 115 -3.73 3.99 25.27
CA VAL A 115 -4.56 2.87 25.74
C VAL A 115 -4.63 1.82 24.64
N CYS A 116 -4.82 0.55 24.98
CA CYS A 116 -4.73 -0.51 23.98
C CYS A 116 -5.64 -1.70 24.28
N THR A 117 -5.83 -2.51 23.26
CA THR A 117 -6.42 -3.84 23.39
C THR A 117 -5.36 -4.84 23.85
N PRO A 118 -5.73 -5.94 24.52
CA PRO A 118 -4.83 -7.07 24.74
C PRO A 118 -4.31 -7.62 23.40
N ALA A 119 -3.03 -7.99 23.35
CA ALA A 119 -2.53 -8.82 22.25
C ALA A 119 -3.16 -10.22 22.34
N THR A 120 -3.46 -10.80 21.19
CA THR A 120 -4.02 -12.15 21.07
C THR A 120 -3.09 -13.02 20.21
N ASP A 121 -3.27 -14.32 20.23
CA ASP A 121 -2.50 -15.26 19.39
C ASP A 121 -2.66 -14.99 17.88
N VAL A 122 -3.69 -14.25 17.49
CA VAL A 122 -4.07 -13.98 16.09
C VAL A 122 -3.79 -12.52 15.66
N GLY A 123 -3.50 -11.62 16.61
CA GLY A 123 -3.33 -10.19 16.30
C GLY A 123 -2.55 -9.41 17.35
N SER A 124 -1.82 -8.42 16.87
CA SER A 124 -1.13 -7.45 17.70
C SER A 124 -2.12 -6.60 18.49
N SER A 125 -1.69 -6.05 19.61
CA SER A 125 -2.43 -5.02 20.34
C SER A 125 -2.72 -3.82 19.44
N ILE A 126 -3.93 -3.30 19.49
CA ILE A 126 -4.33 -2.07 18.81
C ILE A 126 -4.18 -0.93 19.79
N GLU A 127 -3.41 0.07 19.39
CA GLU A 127 -3.08 1.22 20.24
C GLU A 127 -3.88 2.45 19.83
N TYR A 128 -4.45 3.12 20.84
CA TYR A 128 -5.19 4.37 20.70
C TYR A 128 -4.57 5.43 21.58
N ARG A 129 -4.49 6.64 21.09
CA ARG A 129 -4.08 7.81 21.89
C ARG A 129 -5.31 8.58 22.35
N LEU A 130 -5.26 9.12 23.55
CA LEU A 130 -6.22 10.11 23.99
C LEU A 130 -6.04 11.39 23.18
N ASP A 131 -7.12 11.93 22.64
CA ASP A 131 -7.06 13.16 21.84
C ASP A 131 -6.90 14.39 22.73
N ASP A 132 -7.53 14.37 23.93
CA ASP A 132 -7.53 15.47 24.87
C ASP A 132 -6.95 15.06 26.22
N GLU A 133 -6.45 16.06 26.93
CA GLU A 133 -6.13 15.92 28.34
C GLU A 133 -7.42 15.85 29.17
N VAL A 134 -7.46 14.98 30.16
CA VAL A 134 -8.63 14.77 30.97
C VAL A 134 -8.27 14.64 32.47
N THR A 135 -9.13 15.14 33.32
CA THR A 135 -9.03 14.96 34.78
C THR A 135 -10.29 14.26 35.29
N ILE A 136 -10.11 13.21 36.07
CA ILE A 136 -11.24 12.46 36.66
C ILE A 136 -12.04 13.35 37.58
N PRO A 137 -13.35 13.58 37.32
CA PRO A 137 -14.20 14.43 38.17
C PRO A 137 -14.55 13.75 39.50
N ALA A 138 -15.33 14.43 40.34
CA ALA A 138 -15.73 13.94 41.68
C ALA A 138 -16.54 12.62 41.59
N GLU A 139 -17.24 12.38 40.49
CA GLU A 139 -18.01 11.17 40.23
C GLU A 139 -17.13 9.92 40.00
N GLY A 140 -15.81 10.11 39.88
CA GLY A 140 -14.85 9.04 39.73
C GLY A 140 -14.84 8.38 38.32
N LYS A 141 -15.54 8.96 37.35
CA LYS A 141 -15.66 8.42 35.98
C LYS A 141 -15.61 9.56 34.97
N VAL A 142 -14.88 9.33 33.85
CA VAL A 142 -14.80 10.26 32.72
C VAL A 142 -14.71 9.52 31.40
N THR A 143 -15.33 10.06 30.36
CA THR A 143 -15.25 9.56 28.98
C THR A 143 -14.44 10.56 28.17
N VAL A 144 -13.49 10.05 27.38
CA VAL A 144 -12.58 10.83 26.54
C VAL A 144 -12.48 10.23 25.14
N SER A 145 -12.31 11.08 24.14
CA SER A 145 -12.11 10.67 22.76
C SER A 145 -10.74 10.03 22.57
N VAL A 146 -10.70 9.03 21.69
CA VAL A 146 -9.46 8.34 21.32
C VAL A 146 -9.40 8.12 19.83
N THR A 147 -8.19 8.20 19.29
CA THR A 147 -7.88 7.93 17.89
C THR A 147 -6.79 6.87 17.80
N ALA A 148 -6.95 5.89 16.92
CA ALA A 148 -5.94 4.86 16.70
C ALA A 148 -4.63 5.45 16.20
N LEU A 149 -3.49 4.87 16.58
CA LEU A 149 -2.17 5.33 16.15
C LEU A 149 -1.92 5.05 14.66
N TYR A 150 -2.51 4.00 14.15
CA TYR A 150 -2.36 3.58 12.75
C TYR A 150 -3.72 3.48 12.07
N GLY A 151 -3.78 3.94 10.81
CA GLY A 151 -4.94 3.77 9.95
C GLY A 151 -5.13 2.31 9.53
N GLY A 152 -6.31 2.02 8.99
CA GLY A 152 -6.66 0.71 8.48
C GLY A 152 -7.90 0.12 9.15
N ILE A 153 -8.54 -0.81 8.45
CA ILE A 153 -9.71 -1.52 8.99
C ILE A 153 -9.36 -2.30 10.27
N GLY A 154 -8.10 -2.70 10.40
CA GLY A 154 -7.58 -3.38 11.60
C GLY A 154 -7.55 -2.49 12.84
N SER A 155 -7.72 -1.17 12.71
CA SER A 155 -7.83 -0.26 13.86
C SER A 155 -9.23 -0.21 14.48
N ASN A 156 -10.24 -0.81 13.84
CA ASN A 156 -11.58 -0.92 14.42
C ASN A 156 -11.60 -1.99 15.51
N THR A 157 -12.35 -1.74 16.59
CA THR A 157 -12.47 -2.71 17.68
C THR A 157 -13.85 -2.70 18.30
N LYS A 158 -14.20 -3.80 18.96
CA LYS A 158 -15.49 -3.98 19.61
C LYS A 158 -15.53 -3.35 21.01
N ALA A 159 -16.75 -3.08 21.48
CA ALA A 159 -17.00 -2.65 22.85
C ALA A 159 -16.32 -3.57 23.89
N GLY A 160 -15.73 -2.96 24.92
CA GLY A 160 -15.08 -3.67 26.04
C GLY A 160 -13.69 -4.26 25.74
N THR A 161 -13.15 -4.06 24.54
CA THR A 161 -11.85 -4.64 24.16
C THR A 161 -10.65 -3.75 24.49
N VAL A 162 -10.83 -2.42 24.54
CA VAL A 162 -9.78 -1.49 24.97
C VAL A 162 -9.80 -1.43 26.48
N ASN A 163 -8.91 -2.13 27.14
CA ASN A 163 -8.92 -2.28 28.59
C ASN A 163 -7.52 -2.27 29.23
N LEU A 164 -6.51 -1.94 28.48
CA LEU A 164 -5.12 -1.85 28.93
C LEU A 164 -4.56 -0.44 28.74
N MET A 165 -3.62 -0.08 29.58
CA MET A 165 -2.82 1.13 29.49
C MET A 165 -1.39 0.77 29.12
N SER A 166 -0.75 1.54 28.24
CA SER A 166 0.65 1.34 27.85
C SER A 166 1.61 1.54 29.05
N LYS A 167 1.22 2.44 29.96
CA LYS A 167 1.90 2.67 31.23
C LYS A 167 0.85 2.82 32.34
N PRO A 168 0.99 2.10 33.46
CA PRO A 168 0.08 2.29 34.59
C PRO A 168 0.14 3.72 35.10
N ILE A 169 -1.04 4.33 35.36
CA ILE A 169 -1.18 5.60 36.04
C ILE A 169 -1.80 5.32 37.40
N GLU A 170 -1.13 5.79 38.44
CA GLU A 170 -1.66 5.68 39.81
C GLU A 170 -3.01 6.43 39.93
N GLY A 171 -3.98 5.80 40.54
CA GLY A 171 -5.33 6.36 40.67
C GLY A 171 -6.34 5.96 39.63
N ILE A 172 -5.94 5.28 38.52
CA ILE A 172 -6.87 4.66 37.55
C ILE A 172 -7.18 3.23 38.03
N THR A 173 -8.46 2.91 38.16
CA THR A 173 -8.93 1.59 38.61
C THR A 173 -9.48 0.75 37.49
N LYS A 174 -10.08 1.36 36.45
CA LYS A 174 -10.67 0.67 35.32
C LYS A 174 -10.62 1.52 34.05
N LEU A 175 -10.45 0.87 32.91
CA LEU A 175 -10.49 1.49 31.61
C LEU A 175 -11.25 0.55 30.66
N TYR A 176 -12.15 1.08 29.84
CA TYR A 176 -12.89 0.32 28.82
C TYR A 176 -13.55 1.26 27.81
N ASN A 177 -13.85 0.73 26.61
CA ASN A 177 -14.73 1.39 25.66
C ASN A 177 -16.15 0.83 25.80
N GLU A 178 -17.15 1.71 25.96
CA GLU A 178 -18.56 1.30 26.07
C GLU A 178 -19.11 0.86 24.71
N ASP A 179 -18.75 1.56 23.66
CA ASP A 179 -19.18 1.32 22.28
C ASP A 179 -18.02 0.83 21.41
N ASP A 180 -18.36 0.33 20.21
CA ASP A 180 -17.38 -0.01 19.19
C ASP A 180 -16.57 1.24 18.78
N ILE A 181 -15.26 1.12 18.64
CA ILE A 181 -14.41 2.13 18.03
C ILE A 181 -14.33 1.81 16.54
N THR A 182 -14.74 2.75 15.67
CA THR A 182 -14.96 2.54 14.26
C THR A 182 -14.40 3.68 13.40
N GLY A 183 -14.58 3.58 12.06
CA GLY A 183 -14.10 4.60 11.11
C GLY A 183 -12.73 4.32 10.53
N GLY A 184 -12.05 3.27 10.99
CA GLY A 184 -10.81 2.80 10.39
C GLY A 184 -11.06 2.22 9.00
N THR A 185 -10.34 2.72 8.00
CA THR A 185 -10.39 2.26 6.61
C THR A 185 -9.00 2.06 6.06
N ASN A 186 -8.83 1.05 5.22
CA ASN A 186 -7.56 0.83 4.55
C ASN A 186 -7.27 1.93 3.53
N GLU A 187 -6.01 2.04 3.15
CA GLU A 187 -5.59 2.81 1.99
C GLU A 187 -6.34 2.33 0.74
N GLU A 188 -6.60 3.24 -0.16
CA GLU A 188 -7.28 2.96 -1.42
C GLU A 188 -6.46 2.00 -2.29
N GLU A 189 -7.09 0.93 -2.74
CA GLU A 189 -6.46 -0.06 -3.63
C GLU A 189 -6.20 0.51 -5.03
N ASP A 190 -5.20 -0.02 -5.75
CA ASP A 190 -4.82 0.41 -7.09
C ASP A 190 -6.00 0.45 -8.06
N LYS A 191 -6.89 -0.53 -7.98
CA LYS A 191 -8.08 -0.58 -8.84
C LYS A 191 -9.01 0.63 -8.65
N ALA A 192 -9.29 0.99 -7.40
CA ALA A 192 -10.16 2.11 -7.07
C ALA A 192 -9.52 3.46 -7.46
N LEU A 193 -8.21 3.59 -7.22
CA LEU A 193 -7.44 4.76 -7.66
C LEU A 193 -7.44 4.88 -9.18
N LEU A 194 -7.23 3.77 -9.90
CA LEU A 194 -7.25 3.75 -11.37
C LEU A 194 -8.61 4.19 -11.92
N GLU A 195 -9.71 3.67 -11.37
CA GLU A 195 -11.07 4.08 -11.77
C GLU A 195 -11.24 5.60 -11.65
N ARG A 196 -10.82 6.22 -10.56
CA ARG A 196 -10.87 7.68 -10.36
C ARG A 196 -9.96 8.46 -11.32
N ILE A 197 -8.79 7.92 -11.64
CA ILE A 197 -7.89 8.51 -12.64
C ILE A 197 -8.55 8.48 -14.02
N MET A 198 -9.15 7.35 -14.40
CA MET A 198 -9.82 7.21 -15.70
C MET A 198 -11.07 8.09 -15.81
N GLU A 199 -11.89 8.20 -14.76
CA GLU A 199 -13.00 9.16 -14.70
C GLU A 199 -12.52 10.61 -14.94
N LYS A 200 -11.35 10.95 -14.40
CA LYS A 200 -10.77 12.28 -14.61
C LYS A 200 -10.35 12.49 -16.06
N TYR A 201 -9.76 11.50 -16.72
CA TYR A 201 -9.44 11.56 -18.15
C TYR A 201 -10.70 11.75 -19.01
N GLU A 202 -11.77 10.99 -18.73
CA GLU A 202 -13.05 11.09 -19.44
C GLU A 202 -13.69 12.48 -19.27
N SER A 203 -13.70 13.01 -18.04
CA SER A 203 -14.28 14.34 -17.77
C SER A 203 -13.54 15.48 -18.45
N GLU A 204 -12.22 15.39 -18.57
CA GLU A 204 -11.39 16.36 -19.29
C GLU A 204 -11.60 16.24 -20.81
N GLY A 205 -11.72 15.02 -21.34
CA GLY A 205 -12.03 14.78 -22.76
C GLY A 205 -13.40 15.27 -23.19
N ALA A 206 -14.41 15.16 -22.33
CA ALA A 206 -15.76 15.66 -22.61
C ALA A 206 -15.87 17.20 -22.59
N SER A 207 -14.89 17.90 -22.04
CA SER A 207 -14.88 19.38 -21.98
C SER A 207 -14.42 20.06 -23.28
N PHE A 208 -14.04 19.27 -24.30
CA PHE A 208 -13.59 19.77 -25.61
C PHE A 208 -14.58 19.53 -26.75
N ILE A 209 -15.83 19.15 -26.46
CA ILE A 209 -16.92 19.01 -27.44
C ILE A 209 -17.96 20.15 -27.21
#